data_f9b55cdc52943770d836d9f3083825b2
#
_entry.id   f9b55cdc52943770d836d9f3083825b2
#
_cell.length_a   1.000
_cell.length_b   1.000
_cell.length_c   1.000
_cell.angle_alpha   90.00
_cell.angle_beta   90.00
_cell.angle_gamma   90.00
#
_symmetry.space_group_name_H-M   'P 1'
#
loop_
_entity.id
_entity.type
_entity.pdbx_description
1 polymer ?
#
loop_
_entity_poly.entity_id
_entity_poly.type
_entity_poly.pdbx_seq_one_letter_code
_entity_poly.pdbx_strand_id
1 'polypeptide(L)'
;MVVDVDGVLSNASRRQHLLAGEVRAWDRFFEASVTDPPIPEGIRLVEHLVGGRTTILLTARPARLVDPTTAWLDHHSVGWDMLVMRADGDHRSSPDVKATALAGLRADGHQVELAVDDDPRNAEMYWSAGVPTVYLHSGYYDL
;
A
#
# COMPACT_ATOMS: atom_id res chain seq x y z
N MET A 1 -6.89 9.29 -6.12
CA MET A 1 -5.49 9.06 -5.69
C MET A 1 -5.38 7.67 -5.08
N VAL A 2 -4.38 6.91 -5.47
CA VAL A 2 -4.08 5.58 -4.95
C VAL A 2 -2.87 5.69 -4.00
N VAL A 3 -2.97 5.09 -2.81
CA VAL A 3 -1.93 5.19 -1.77
C VAL A 3 -1.64 3.79 -1.21
N ASP A 4 -0.37 3.43 -1.13
CA ASP A 4 0.07 2.23 -0.42
C ASP A 4 -0.03 2.41 1.11
N VAL A 5 -0.09 1.32 1.83
CA VAL A 5 -0.19 1.33 3.30
C VAL A 5 1.19 1.12 3.93
N ASP A 6 1.84 -0.01 3.65
CA ASP A 6 3.12 -0.37 4.24
C ASP A 6 4.26 0.43 3.63
N GLY A 7 5.03 1.13 4.45
CA GLY A 7 6.12 2.00 4.01
C GLY A 7 5.69 3.41 3.61
N VAL A 8 4.38 3.69 3.58
CA VAL A 8 3.82 5.03 3.36
C VAL A 8 3.11 5.54 4.61
N LEU A 9 2.16 4.79 5.12
CA LEU A 9 1.35 5.12 6.30
C LEU A 9 1.78 4.33 7.53
N SER A 10 2.07 3.05 7.34
CA SER A 10 2.41 2.06 8.37
C SER A 10 3.89 1.72 8.30
N ASN A 11 4.59 1.84 9.42
CA ASN A 11 6.02 1.55 9.51
C ASN A 11 6.27 0.06 9.71
N ALA A 12 6.59 -0.63 8.62
CA ALA A 12 6.85 -2.06 8.58
C ALA A 12 8.29 -2.46 8.94
N SER A 13 9.13 -1.54 9.42
CA SER A 13 10.56 -1.80 9.66
C SER A 13 10.80 -2.94 10.65
N ARG A 14 9.97 -3.04 11.68
CA ARG A 14 10.12 -4.05 12.75
C ARG A 14 9.86 -5.48 12.30
N ARG A 15 9.21 -5.68 11.15
CA ARG A 15 8.86 -7.00 10.64
C ARG A 15 9.61 -7.39 9.36
N GLN A 16 10.49 -6.52 8.86
CA GLN A 16 11.30 -6.81 7.66
C GLN A 16 12.17 -8.06 7.82
N HIS A 17 12.64 -8.36 9.04
CA HIS A 17 13.42 -9.56 9.34
C HIS A 17 12.68 -10.87 8.99
N LEU A 18 11.35 -10.87 8.96
CA LEU A 18 10.54 -12.04 8.59
C LEU A 18 10.63 -12.35 7.08
N LEU A 19 11.08 -11.40 6.28
CA LEU A 19 11.31 -11.56 4.85
C LEU A 19 12.77 -11.80 4.48
N ALA A 20 13.67 -11.72 5.48
CA ALA A 20 15.09 -12.02 5.29
C ALA A 20 15.32 -13.54 5.24
N GLY A 21 16.26 -13.99 4.40
CA GLY A 21 16.62 -15.40 4.28
C GLY A 21 15.99 -16.10 3.08
N GLU A 22 16.24 -17.41 2.98
CA GLU A 22 15.82 -18.23 1.84
C GLU A 22 14.31 -18.49 1.81
N VAL A 23 13.69 -18.60 2.99
CA VAL A 23 12.25 -18.80 3.14
C VAL A 23 11.62 -17.55 3.76
N ARG A 24 10.82 -16.85 2.99
CA ARG A 24 10.12 -15.66 3.44
C ARG A 24 8.84 -16.02 4.17
N ALA A 25 8.70 -15.54 5.41
CA ALA A 25 7.54 -15.78 6.25
C ALA A 25 6.42 -14.77 6.00
N TRP A 26 5.86 -14.75 4.79
CA TRP A 26 4.87 -13.75 4.36
C TRP A 26 3.64 -13.68 5.28
N ASP A 27 3.08 -14.82 5.70
CA ASP A 27 1.89 -14.81 6.56
C ASP A 27 2.20 -14.13 7.90
N ARG A 28 3.31 -14.47 8.53
CA ARG A 28 3.74 -13.84 9.78
C ARG A 28 4.06 -12.35 9.59
N PHE A 29 4.66 -12.00 8.45
CA PHE A 29 4.96 -10.62 8.11
C PHE A 29 3.68 -9.78 8.05
N PHE A 30 2.66 -10.25 7.37
CA PHE A 30 1.40 -9.53 7.28
C PHE A 30 0.62 -9.53 8.60
N GLU A 31 0.58 -10.63 9.32
CA GLU A 31 -0.09 -10.73 10.62
C GLU A 31 0.53 -9.79 11.67
N ALA A 32 1.84 -9.57 11.63
CA ALA A 32 2.52 -8.66 12.54
C ALA A 32 2.20 -7.17 12.29
N SER A 33 1.54 -6.84 11.20
CA SER A 33 1.23 -5.45 10.82
C SER A 33 0.31 -4.71 11.80
N VAL A 34 -0.46 -5.44 12.60
CA VAL A 34 -1.42 -4.86 13.56
C VAL A 34 -0.76 -3.98 14.63
N THR A 35 0.53 -4.17 14.90
CA THR A 35 1.29 -3.42 15.91
C THR A 35 2.28 -2.43 15.30
N ASP A 36 2.21 -2.19 14.00
CA ASP A 36 3.10 -1.23 13.35
C ASP A 36 2.88 0.18 13.91
N PRO A 37 3.95 0.94 14.17
CA PRO A 37 3.79 2.38 14.39
C PRO A 37 3.39 3.07 13.09
N PRO A 38 2.70 4.23 13.17
CA PRO A 38 2.42 5.03 11.99
C PRO A 38 3.69 5.70 11.48
N ILE A 39 3.64 6.15 10.21
CA ILE A 39 4.61 7.08 9.62
C ILE A 39 3.94 8.45 9.56
N PRO A 40 4.14 9.34 10.56
CA PRO A 40 3.41 10.61 10.62
C PRO A 40 3.64 11.50 9.39
N GLU A 41 4.85 11.47 8.84
CA GLU A 41 5.21 12.24 7.64
C GLU A 41 4.46 11.75 6.42
N GLY A 42 4.32 10.43 6.26
CA GLY A 42 3.55 9.81 5.18
C GLY A 42 2.07 10.14 5.27
N ILE A 43 1.50 10.07 6.48
CA ILE A 43 0.10 10.44 6.73
C ILE A 43 -0.13 11.90 6.35
N ARG A 44 0.72 12.83 6.83
CA ARG A 44 0.62 14.26 6.49
C ARG A 44 0.78 14.53 4.99
N LEU A 45 1.73 13.85 4.33
CA LEU A 45 1.90 13.98 2.88
C LEU A 45 0.62 13.62 2.14
N VAL A 46 0.02 12.48 2.47
CA VAL A 46 -1.23 12.02 1.85
C VAL A 46 -2.35 13.02 2.10
N GLU A 47 -2.50 13.53 3.31
CA GLU A 47 -3.49 14.56 3.64
C GLU A 47 -3.34 15.82 2.77
N HIS A 48 -2.09 16.27 2.54
CA HIS A 48 -1.81 17.41 1.67
C HIS A 48 -2.11 17.13 0.19
N LEU A 49 -1.93 15.88 -0.25
CA LEU A 49 -2.15 15.50 -1.65
C LEU A 49 -3.63 15.23 -1.99
N VAL A 50 -4.51 15.07 -1.00
CA VAL A 50 -5.93 14.73 -1.24
C VAL A 50 -6.58 15.70 -2.21
N GLY A 51 -6.54 17.01 -1.95
CA GLY A 51 -6.96 18.05 -2.88
C GLY A 51 -8.34 17.82 -3.52
N GLY A 52 -9.31 17.27 -2.76
CA GLY A 52 -10.63 16.93 -3.27
C GLY A 52 -10.70 15.59 -4.03
N ARG A 53 -9.61 14.83 -4.11
CA ARG A 53 -9.58 13.49 -4.73
C ARG A 53 -10.14 12.43 -3.78
N THR A 54 -10.76 11.40 -4.33
CA THR A 54 -11.04 10.16 -3.60
C THR A 54 -9.71 9.49 -3.22
N THR A 55 -9.55 9.13 -1.95
CA THR A 55 -8.39 8.42 -1.44
C THR A 55 -8.65 6.92 -1.43
N ILE A 56 -7.96 6.19 -2.29
CA ILE A 56 -8.04 4.73 -2.41
C ILE A 56 -6.76 4.15 -1.83
N LEU A 57 -6.87 3.43 -0.71
CA LEU A 57 -5.76 2.66 -0.19
C LEU A 57 -5.66 1.34 -0.97
N LEU A 58 -4.51 1.09 -1.58
CA LEU A 58 -4.24 -0.12 -2.36
C LEU A 58 -3.02 -0.82 -1.77
N THR A 59 -3.26 -1.93 -1.10
CA THR A 59 -2.23 -2.65 -0.34
C THR A 59 -2.07 -4.09 -0.80
N ALA A 60 -0.83 -4.59 -0.72
CA ALA A 60 -0.53 -6.01 -0.94
C ALA A 60 -0.88 -6.89 0.28
N ARG A 61 -1.39 -6.32 1.37
CA ARG A 61 -1.92 -7.11 2.49
C ARG A 61 -3.09 -7.98 2.01
N PRO A 62 -3.16 -9.25 2.45
CA PRO A 62 -4.26 -10.13 2.07
C PRO A 62 -5.59 -9.69 2.68
N ALA A 63 -6.68 -9.93 1.97
CA ALA A 63 -8.04 -9.50 2.35
C ALA A 63 -8.51 -10.07 3.70
N ARG A 64 -7.99 -11.23 4.14
CA ARG A 64 -8.28 -11.77 5.49
C ARG A 64 -7.88 -10.80 6.62
N LEU A 65 -7.03 -9.82 6.35
CA LEU A 65 -6.59 -8.82 7.33
C LEU A 65 -7.37 -7.50 7.22
N VAL A 66 -8.54 -7.50 6.60
CA VAL A 66 -9.34 -6.28 6.44
C VAL A 66 -9.72 -5.66 7.78
N ASP A 67 -10.21 -6.45 8.74
CA ASP A 67 -10.63 -5.95 10.05
C ASP A 67 -9.46 -5.35 10.85
N PRO A 68 -8.32 -6.02 11.07
CA PRO A 68 -7.20 -5.41 11.76
C PRO A 68 -6.58 -4.24 11.00
N THR A 69 -6.62 -4.23 9.68
CA THR A 69 -6.10 -3.11 8.89
C THR A 69 -6.98 -1.88 9.05
N THR A 70 -8.30 -2.00 8.95
CA THR A 70 -9.23 -0.89 9.13
C THR A 70 -9.21 -0.38 10.57
N ALA A 71 -9.12 -1.27 11.57
CA ALA A 71 -8.97 -0.87 12.98
C ALA A 71 -7.68 -0.06 13.21
N TRP A 72 -6.58 -0.45 12.57
CA TRP A 72 -5.32 0.29 12.63
C TRP A 72 -5.45 1.68 12.00
N LEU A 73 -6.08 1.78 10.83
CA LEU A 73 -6.31 3.06 10.14
C LEU A 73 -7.15 4.00 10.99
N ASP A 74 -8.24 3.51 11.59
CA ASP A 74 -9.11 4.28 12.45
C ASP A 74 -8.38 4.73 13.73
N HIS A 75 -7.62 3.83 14.35
CA HIS A 75 -6.85 4.16 15.56
C HIS A 75 -5.84 5.29 15.34
N HIS A 76 -5.22 5.35 14.15
CA HIS A 76 -4.26 6.39 13.79
C HIS A 76 -4.87 7.57 13.04
N SER A 77 -6.20 7.65 12.98
CA SER A 77 -6.94 8.75 12.33
C SER A 77 -6.55 8.97 10.87
N VAL A 78 -6.27 7.90 10.15
CA VAL A 78 -5.97 7.94 8.71
C VAL A 78 -7.27 8.08 7.94
N GLY A 79 -7.43 9.15 7.17
CA GLY A 79 -8.58 9.35 6.29
C GLY A 79 -8.44 8.52 5.01
N TRP A 80 -9.51 7.81 4.64
CA TRP A 80 -9.59 7.04 3.40
C TRP A 80 -11.04 6.84 2.97
N ASP A 81 -11.27 6.64 1.68
CA ASP A 81 -12.60 6.45 1.10
C ASP A 81 -12.83 4.99 0.66
N MET A 82 -11.79 4.32 0.15
CA MET A 82 -11.86 2.96 -0.35
C MET A 82 -10.58 2.20 0.03
N LEU A 83 -10.73 0.92 0.36
CA LEU A 83 -9.62 0.02 0.64
C LEU A 83 -9.66 -1.16 -0.34
N VAL A 84 -8.59 -1.34 -1.10
CA VAL A 84 -8.39 -2.45 -2.02
C VAL A 84 -7.23 -3.30 -1.50
N MET A 85 -7.49 -4.56 -1.24
CA MET A 85 -6.52 -5.50 -0.68
C MET A 85 -6.24 -6.65 -1.65
N ARG A 86 -5.09 -7.29 -1.49
CA ARG A 86 -4.76 -8.53 -2.19
C ARG A 86 -5.83 -9.59 -1.91
N ALA A 87 -6.34 -10.27 -2.93
CA ALA A 87 -7.22 -11.42 -2.72
C ALA A 87 -6.50 -12.52 -1.94
N ASP A 88 -7.20 -13.18 -1.04
CA ASP A 88 -6.63 -14.34 -0.32
C ASP A 88 -6.26 -15.43 -1.32
N GLY A 89 -5.07 -16.02 -1.15
CA GLY A 89 -4.54 -17.01 -2.08
C GLY A 89 -3.89 -16.44 -3.35
N ASP A 90 -3.90 -15.13 -3.56
CA ASP A 90 -3.16 -14.51 -4.65
C ASP A 90 -1.69 -14.29 -4.23
N HIS A 91 -0.79 -15.11 -4.77
CA HIS A 91 0.65 -15.09 -4.45
C HIS A 91 1.51 -14.38 -5.50
N ARG A 92 0.89 -13.66 -6.44
CA ARG A 92 1.63 -12.88 -7.44
C ARG A 92 2.46 -11.76 -6.78
N SER A 93 3.39 -11.20 -7.54
CA SER A 93 4.19 -10.06 -7.09
C SER A 93 3.31 -8.85 -6.76
N SER A 94 3.80 -7.95 -5.90
CA SER A 94 3.07 -6.72 -5.57
C SER A 94 2.74 -5.88 -6.81
N PRO A 95 3.66 -5.65 -7.76
CA PRO A 95 3.32 -4.93 -8.99
C PRO A 95 2.21 -5.59 -9.83
N ASP A 96 2.20 -6.92 -9.92
CA ASP A 96 1.16 -7.64 -10.70
C ASP A 96 -0.21 -7.50 -10.04
N VAL A 97 -0.27 -7.64 -8.71
CA VAL A 97 -1.52 -7.46 -7.95
C VAL A 97 -2.03 -6.03 -8.10
N LYS A 98 -1.15 -5.04 -7.96
CA LYS A 98 -1.53 -3.63 -8.07
C LYS A 98 -1.88 -3.21 -9.50
N ALA A 99 -1.22 -3.76 -10.51
CA ALA A 99 -1.59 -3.53 -11.90
C ALA A 99 -3.00 -4.05 -12.22
N THR A 100 -3.34 -5.23 -11.72
CA THR A 100 -4.70 -5.79 -11.85
C THR A 100 -5.73 -4.92 -11.14
N ALA A 101 -5.43 -4.46 -9.93
CA ALA A 101 -6.31 -3.57 -9.17
C ALA A 101 -6.50 -2.22 -9.89
N LEU A 102 -5.43 -1.64 -10.44
CA LEU A 102 -5.49 -0.41 -11.22
C LEU A 102 -6.40 -0.55 -12.45
N ALA A 103 -6.27 -1.66 -13.18
CA ALA A 103 -7.14 -1.96 -14.31
C ALA A 103 -8.61 -2.08 -13.89
N GLY A 104 -8.88 -2.73 -12.76
CA GLY A 104 -10.23 -2.83 -12.19
C GLY A 104 -10.81 -1.48 -11.80
N LEU A 105 -10.06 -0.63 -11.12
CA LEU A 105 -10.47 0.72 -10.76
C LEU A 105 -10.82 1.56 -12.00
N ARG A 106 -10.02 1.47 -13.05
CA ARG A 106 -10.28 2.15 -14.31
C ARG A 106 -11.54 1.62 -15.01
N ALA A 107 -11.75 0.31 -15.00
CA ALA A 107 -12.96 -0.32 -15.53
C ALA A 107 -14.22 0.13 -14.78
N ASP A 108 -14.12 0.37 -13.49
CA ASP A 108 -15.19 0.90 -12.62
C ASP A 108 -15.39 2.42 -12.78
N GLY A 109 -14.62 3.09 -13.64
CA GLY A 109 -14.78 4.51 -13.96
C GLY A 109 -13.91 5.46 -13.16
N HIS A 110 -13.01 4.95 -12.30
CA HIS A 110 -12.07 5.81 -11.58
C HIS A 110 -10.98 6.34 -12.52
N GLN A 111 -10.74 7.65 -12.46
CA GLN A 111 -9.59 8.29 -13.08
C GLN A 111 -8.46 8.38 -12.04
N VAL A 112 -7.49 7.49 -12.13
CA VAL A 112 -6.35 7.47 -11.20
C VAL A 112 -5.31 8.49 -11.67
N GLU A 113 -5.29 9.64 -11.01
CA GLU A 113 -4.46 10.79 -11.39
C GLU A 113 -3.12 10.83 -10.64
N LEU A 114 -3.01 10.12 -9.53
CA LEU A 114 -1.84 10.17 -8.65
C LEU A 114 -1.74 8.87 -7.87
N ALA A 115 -0.51 8.37 -7.72
CA ALA A 115 -0.18 7.26 -6.83
C ALA A 115 0.90 7.67 -5.83
N VAL A 116 0.89 7.05 -4.66
CA VAL A 116 1.94 7.17 -3.64
C VAL A 116 2.34 5.76 -3.21
N ASP A 117 3.60 5.40 -3.38
CA ASP A 117 4.09 4.05 -3.07
C ASP A 117 5.58 4.10 -2.67
N ASP A 118 6.03 3.15 -1.86
CA ASP A 118 7.42 3.04 -1.41
C ASP A 118 8.21 1.92 -2.10
N ASP A 119 7.52 1.06 -2.84
CA ASP A 119 8.16 0.02 -3.66
C ASP A 119 8.51 0.59 -5.05
N PRO A 120 9.80 0.66 -5.40
CA PRO A 120 10.22 1.20 -6.70
C PRO A 120 9.62 0.43 -7.88
N ARG A 121 9.33 -0.86 -7.73
CA ARG A 121 8.71 -1.68 -8.77
C ARG A 121 7.24 -1.29 -8.99
N ASN A 122 6.53 -0.94 -7.92
CA ASN A 122 5.17 -0.41 -8.01
C ASN A 122 5.16 0.98 -8.65
N ALA A 123 6.11 1.86 -8.26
CA ALA A 123 6.25 3.18 -8.87
C ALA A 123 6.48 3.07 -10.39
N GLU A 124 7.37 2.19 -10.82
CA GLU A 124 7.62 1.92 -12.24
C GLU A 124 6.36 1.40 -12.96
N MET A 125 5.61 0.51 -12.34
CA MET A 125 4.35 0.00 -12.86
C MET A 125 3.34 1.13 -13.08
N TYR A 126 3.16 2.02 -12.09
CA TYR A 126 2.24 3.16 -12.21
C TYR A 126 2.69 4.13 -13.30
N TRP A 127 3.98 4.48 -13.36
CA TRP A 127 4.51 5.35 -14.42
C TRP A 127 4.28 4.75 -15.81
N SER A 128 4.55 3.45 -15.96
CA SER A 128 4.30 2.75 -17.24
C SER A 128 2.83 2.73 -17.62
N ALA A 129 1.94 2.78 -16.64
CA ALA A 129 0.49 2.88 -16.84
C ALA A 129 -0.01 4.33 -17.00
N GLY A 130 0.89 5.31 -17.05
CA GLY A 130 0.57 6.73 -17.23
C GLY A 130 0.08 7.45 -15.97
N VAL A 131 0.34 6.89 -14.78
CA VAL A 131 -0.04 7.49 -13.50
C VAL A 131 1.14 8.24 -12.88
N PRO A 132 1.07 9.56 -12.70
CA PRO A 132 2.05 10.30 -11.90
C PRO A 132 2.17 9.70 -10.50
N THR A 133 3.40 9.47 -10.03
CA THR A 133 3.63 8.74 -8.79
C THR A 133 4.64 9.44 -7.91
N VAL A 134 4.28 9.63 -6.64
CA VAL A 134 5.21 10.03 -5.60
C VAL A 134 5.83 8.75 -5.02
N TYR A 135 7.13 8.59 -5.24
CA TYR A 135 7.91 7.51 -4.65
C TYR A 135 8.47 7.96 -3.29
N LEU A 136 8.17 7.19 -2.24
CA LEU A 136 8.71 7.39 -0.91
C LEU A 136 9.76 6.33 -0.61
N HIS A 137 10.98 6.73 -0.31
CA HIS A 137 12.03 5.79 0.04
C HIS A 137 11.86 5.27 1.46
N SER A 138 11.37 4.05 1.62
CA SER A 138 11.20 3.39 2.92
C SER A 138 12.48 2.70 3.43
N GLY A 139 13.39 2.35 2.54
CA GLY A 139 14.57 1.55 2.84
C GLY A 139 14.31 0.03 2.90
N TYR A 140 13.11 -0.42 2.54
CA TYR A 140 12.77 -1.86 2.55
C TYR A 140 13.19 -2.60 1.29
N TYR A 141 13.47 -1.88 0.23
CA TYR A 141 13.81 -2.42 -1.08
C TYR A 141 15.20 -1.99 -1.49
N ASP A 142 15.94 -2.91 -2.08
CA ASP A 142 17.21 -2.58 -2.73
C ASP A 142 16.93 -1.77 -3.99
N LEU A 143 17.72 -0.72 -4.17
CA LEU A 143 17.65 0.15 -5.33
C LEU A 143 18.64 -0.30 -6.41
#